data_07cb5a9d3d9bd8734dafe0d1c44b44f0
#
_entry.id   07cb5a9d3d9bd8734dafe0d1c44b44f0
#
_cell.length_a   1.000
_cell.length_b   1.000
_cell.length_c   1.000
_cell.angle_alpha   90.00
_cell.angle_beta   90.00
_cell.angle_gamma   90.00
#
_symmetry.space_group_name_H-M   'P 1'
#
loop_
_entity.id
_entity.type
_entity.pdbx_description
1 polymer ?
#
loop_
_entity_poly.entity_id
_entity_poly.type
_entity_poly.pdbx_seq_one_letter_code
_entity_poly.pdbx_strand_id
1 'polypeptide(L)'
;MSVIELDRPSVPKTRRAPYDVQRIREDFPILRDTMHGKPLVYLDNANTTQKPQAVIDALTAHYTHANANIHRASYVLGDRATRAYEEARVKVKNFISAADAHEIIFVRNATEGVNLVAQTYGRQN
;
A
#
# COMPACT_ATOMS: atom_id res chain seq x y z
N MET A 1 -26.42 -21.98 37.40
CA MET A 1 -26.07 -21.54 36.03
C MET A 1 -24.58 -21.77 35.89
N SER A 2 -24.17 -22.81 35.16
CA SER A 2 -22.76 -23.17 34.96
C SER A 2 -22.23 -22.36 33.79
N VAL A 3 -21.16 -21.59 34.05
CA VAL A 3 -20.45 -20.83 33.01
C VAL A 3 -19.61 -21.83 32.22
N ILE A 4 -19.90 -22.01 30.93
CA ILE A 4 -19.09 -22.82 30.01
C ILE A 4 -17.85 -22.02 29.71
N GLU A 5 -16.72 -22.42 30.28
CA GLU A 5 -15.38 -21.89 29.97
C GLU A 5 -14.99 -22.44 28.61
N LEU A 6 -15.02 -21.57 27.58
CA LEU A 6 -14.57 -21.92 26.24
C LEU A 6 -13.04 -21.98 26.25
N ASP A 7 -12.51 -23.19 26.18
CA ASP A 7 -11.09 -23.47 25.98
C ASP A 7 -10.63 -22.85 24.63
N ARG A 8 -9.90 -21.75 24.70
CA ARG A 8 -9.32 -21.11 23.51
C ARG A 8 -8.05 -21.85 23.13
N PRO A 9 -7.96 -22.42 21.92
CA PRO A 9 -6.74 -23.08 21.48
C PRO A 9 -5.58 -22.10 21.55
N SER A 10 -4.50 -22.50 22.22
CA SER A 10 -3.26 -21.73 22.32
C SER A 10 -2.65 -21.58 20.93
N VAL A 11 -2.65 -20.36 20.40
CA VAL A 11 -1.94 -20.05 19.15
C VAL A 11 -0.43 -20.28 19.39
N PRO A 12 0.23 -21.13 18.59
CA PRO A 12 1.67 -21.36 18.76
C PRO A 12 2.42 -20.03 18.61
N LYS A 13 3.17 -19.64 19.62
CA LYS A 13 4.07 -18.48 19.59
C LYS A 13 5.21 -18.80 18.62
N THR A 14 5.00 -18.59 17.33
CA THR A 14 6.09 -18.58 16.36
C THR A 14 7.05 -17.48 16.78
N ARG A 15 8.27 -17.86 17.11
CA ARG A 15 9.37 -16.95 17.48
C ARG A 15 9.69 -16.14 16.22
N ARG A 16 9.05 -14.99 16.05
CA ARG A 16 9.39 -14.07 14.96
C ARG A 16 10.84 -13.66 15.13
N ALA A 17 11.59 -13.68 14.03
CA ALA A 17 12.93 -13.10 14.01
C ALA A 17 12.87 -11.66 14.56
N PRO A 18 13.87 -11.20 15.31
CA PRO A 18 13.88 -9.84 15.83
C PRO A 18 13.73 -8.84 14.69
N TYR A 19 12.89 -7.82 14.90
CA TYR A 19 12.62 -6.77 13.92
C TYR A 19 13.88 -5.93 13.73
N ASP A 20 14.56 -6.08 12.59
CA ASP A 20 15.80 -5.38 12.26
C ASP A 20 15.48 -3.98 11.69
N VAL A 21 15.42 -3.00 12.59
CA VAL A 21 15.14 -1.61 12.25
C VAL A 21 16.21 -1.03 11.31
N GLN A 22 17.47 -1.36 11.49
CA GLN A 22 18.57 -0.79 10.70
C GLN A 22 18.48 -1.26 9.25
N ARG A 23 18.29 -2.54 9.02
CA ARG A 23 18.06 -3.09 7.69
C ARG A 23 16.86 -2.45 6.99
N ILE A 24 15.73 -2.27 7.71
CA ILE A 24 14.53 -1.64 7.12
C ILE A 24 14.78 -0.17 6.77
N ARG A 25 15.54 0.55 7.60
CA ARG A 25 15.91 1.95 7.30
C ARG A 25 16.75 2.09 6.03
N GLU A 26 17.54 1.09 5.68
CA GLU A 26 18.34 1.08 4.44
C GLU A 26 17.49 1.13 3.17
N ASP A 27 16.26 0.61 3.22
CA ASP A 27 15.32 0.66 2.11
C ASP A 27 14.82 2.08 1.79
N PHE A 28 15.00 3.04 2.71
CA PHE A 28 14.53 4.41 2.59
C PHE A 28 15.69 5.40 2.39
N PRO A 29 15.97 5.83 1.16
CA PRO A 29 17.16 6.65 0.87
C PRO A 29 17.23 7.94 1.66
N ILE A 30 16.10 8.62 1.90
CA ILE A 30 16.06 9.86 2.67
C ILE A 30 16.53 9.70 4.13
N LEU A 31 16.41 8.51 4.70
CA LEU A 31 16.84 8.26 6.09
C LEU A 31 18.36 8.16 6.24
N ARG A 32 19.11 8.26 5.14
CA ARG A 32 20.59 8.38 5.15
C ARG A 32 21.03 9.83 5.37
N ASP A 33 20.10 10.80 5.19
CA ASP A 33 20.40 12.22 5.38
C ASP A 33 20.64 12.57 6.85
N THR A 34 21.33 13.69 7.05
CA THR A 34 21.59 14.24 8.36
C THR A 34 20.94 15.62 8.47
N MET A 35 20.38 15.93 9.65
CA MET A 35 19.84 17.24 9.98
C MET A 35 20.60 17.78 11.20
N HIS A 36 21.21 18.97 11.05
CA HIS A 36 22.04 19.58 12.10
C HIS A 36 23.17 18.66 12.60
N GLY A 37 23.80 17.89 11.68
CA GLY A 37 24.89 16.95 11.99
C GLY A 37 24.46 15.68 12.70
N LYS A 38 23.16 15.39 12.81
CA LYS A 38 22.61 14.16 13.41
C LYS A 38 21.82 13.37 12.37
N PRO A 39 21.72 12.03 12.49
CA PRO A 39 20.88 11.21 11.63
C PRO A 39 19.44 11.72 11.61
N LEU A 40 18.82 11.73 10.43
CA LEU A 40 17.42 12.12 10.27
C LEU A 40 16.49 11.22 11.12
N VAL A 41 15.68 11.88 11.96
CA VAL A 41 14.53 11.29 12.64
C VAL A 41 13.27 11.90 12.05
N TYR A 42 12.43 11.07 11.41
CA TYR A 42 11.19 11.51 10.78
C TYR A 42 9.98 10.87 11.49
N LEU A 43 9.12 11.71 12.06
CA LEU A 43 7.98 11.29 12.89
C LEU A 43 6.62 11.74 12.35
N ASP A 44 6.57 12.34 11.16
CA ASP A 44 5.35 12.90 10.54
C ASP A 44 4.76 11.96 9.47
N ASN A 45 4.86 10.65 9.66
CA ASN A 45 4.34 9.67 8.71
C ASN A 45 2.81 9.68 8.58
N ALA A 46 2.08 10.20 9.56
CA ALA A 46 0.63 10.34 9.50
C ALA A 46 0.20 11.33 8.40
N ASN A 47 1.01 12.35 8.14
CA ASN A 47 0.75 13.33 7.10
C ASN A 47 1.30 12.88 5.74
N THR A 48 2.57 12.50 5.69
CA THR A 48 3.16 11.87 4.51
C THR A 48 4.22 10.85 4.88
N THR A 49 4.16 9.68 4.26
CA THR A 49 5.12 8.59 4.50
C THR A 49 6.30 8.71 3.54
N GLN A 50 7.51 8.51 4.05
CA GLN A 50 8.71 8.41 3.22
C GLN A 50 8.62 7.21 2.28
N LYS A 51 9.24 7.32 1.12
CA LYS A 51 9.15 6.29 0.06
C LYS A 51 10.38 5.38 0.09
N PRO A 52 10.20 4.06 0.13
CA PRO A 52 11.31 3.14 -0.05
C PRO A 52 11.84 3.19 -1.49
N GLN A 53 13.10 2.82 -1.68
CA GLN A 53 13.76 2.82 -2.99
C GLN A 53 12.95 2.07 -4.05
N ALA A 54 12.37 0.94 -3.70
CA ALA A 54 11.53 0.15 -4.62
C ALA A 54 10.34 0.93 -5.20
N VAL A 55 9.73 1.84 -4.43
CA VAL A 55 8.64 2.71 -4.91
C VAL A 55 9.18 3.79 -5.84
N ILE A 56 10.34 4.38 -5.51
CA ILE A 56 11.00 5.40 -6.34
C ILE A 56 11.37 4.79 -7.69
N ASP A 57 11.97 3.59 -7.68
CA ASP A 57 12.37 2.88 -8.90
C ASP A 57 11.16 2.50 -9.75
N ALA A 58 10.06 2.05 -9.15
CA ALA A 58 8.84 1.71 -9.86
C ALA A 58 8.21 2.94 -10.55
N LEU A 59 8.20 4.11 -9.88
CA LEU A 59 7.74 5.36 -10.48
C LEU A 59 8.65 5.81 -11.63
N THR A 60 9.96 5.73 -11.44
CA THR A 60 10.94 6.06 -12.47
C THR A 60 10.78 5.15 -13.68
N ALA A 61 10.69 3.83 -13.47
CA ALA A 61 10.49 2.86 -14.55
C ALA A 61 9.17 3.08 -15.28
N HIS A 62 8.09 3.44 -14.55
CA HIS A 62 6.83 3.75 -15.19
C HIS A 62 6.97 4.93 -16.17
N TYR A 63 7.50 6.06 -15.71
CA TYR A 63 7.62 7.25 -16.56
C TYR A 63 8.63 7.10 -17.69
N THR A 64 9.69 6.35 -17.50
CA THR A 64 10.74 6.16 -18.51
C THR A 64 10.40 5.09 -19.56
N HIS A 65 9.59 4.07 -19.21
CA HIS A 65 9.42 2.89 -20.04
C HIS A 65 7.99 2.39 -20.23
N ALA A 66 7.01 2.86 -19.42
CA ALA A 66 5.68 2.27 -19.38
C ALA A 66 4.53 3.27 -19.39
N ASN A 67 4.80 4.57 -19.50
CA ASN A 67 3.77 5.59 -19.45
C ASN A 67 2.88 5.55 -20.70
N ALA A 68 1.64 5.09 -20.52
CA ALA A 68 0.63 5.01 -21.58
C ALA A 68 -0.79 5.06 -20.98
N ASN A 69 -1.80 5.39 -21.83
CA ASN A 69 -3.19 5.30 -21.43
C ASN A 69 -3.58 3.85 -21.11
N ILE A 70 -4.23 3.66 -19.98
CA ILE A 70 -4.80 2.38 -19.58
C ILE A 70 -6.21 2.21 -20.16
N HIS A 71 -6.63 0.93 -20.36
CA HIS A 71 -7.99 0.48 -20.78
C HIS A 71 -8.46 0.87 -22.19
N ARG A 72 -7.80 1.78 -22.90
CA ARG A 72 -8.25 2.27 -24.22
C ARG A 72 -7.21 2.20 -25.32
N ALA A 73 -6.08 1.56 -25.04
CA ALA A 73 -4.98 1.51 -25.98
C ALA A 73 -4.94 0.20 -26.76
N SER A 74 -4.95 0.29 -28.10
CA SER A 74 -4.82 -0.85 -29.00
C SER A 74 -3.37 -1.12 -29.41
N TYR A 75 -2.40 -0.73 -28.58
CA TYR A 75 -0.96 -0.89 -28.84
C TYR A 75 -0.25 -1.47 -27.62
N VAL A 76 0.88 -2.13 -27.89
CA VAL A 76 1.62 -2.94 -26.89
C VAL A 76 1.95 -2.20 -25.59
N LEU A 77 2.33 -0.92 -25.67
CA LEU A 77 2.67 -0.14 -24.47
C LEU A 77 1.44 0.10 -23.59
N GLY A 78 0.28 0.41 -24.19
CA GLY A 78 -0.96 0.59 -23.45
C GLY A 78 -1.50 -0.71 -22.84
N ASP A 79 -1.36 -1.84 -23.53
CA ASP A 79 -1.68 -3.15 -22.99
C ASP A 79 -0.80 -3.48 -21.76
N ARG A 80 0.52 -3.20 -21.88
CA ARG A 80 1.45 -3.37 -20.76
C ARG A 80 1.07 -2.50 -19.55
N ALA A 81 0.74 -1.22 -19.78
CA ALA A 81 0.33 -0.31 -18.72
C ALA A 81 -0.97 -0.75 -18.06
N THR A 82 -1.96 -1.18 -18.86
CA THR A 82 -3.25 -1.71 -18.36
C THR A 82 -3.03 -2.94 -17.49
N ARG A 83 -2.22 -3.89 -17.96
CA ARG A 83 -1.89 -5.10 -17.21
C ARG A 83 -1.24 -4.78 -15.87
N ALA A 84 -0.25 -3.91 -15.86
CA ALA A 84 0.43 -3.49 -14.62
C ALA A 84 -0.53 -2.83 -13.62
N TYR A 85 -1.48 -2.02 -14.10
CA TYR A 85 -2.51 -1.39 -13.27
C TYR A 85 -3.45 -2.42 -12.63
N GLU A 86 -3.94 -3.38 -13.41
CA GLU A 86 -4.85 -4.42 -12.90
C GLU A 86 -4.12 -5.41 -11.98
N GLU A 87 -2.85 -5.74 -12.26
CA GLU A 87 -2.03 -6.53 -11.34
C GLU A 87 -1.83 -5.84 -9.99
N ALA A 88 -1.66 -4.50 -9.98
CA ALA A 88 -1.59 -3.74 -8.73
C ALA A 88 -2.91 -3.83 -7.94
N ARG A 89 -4.06 -3.75 -8.62
CA ARG A 89 -5.37 -3.94 -8.01
C ARG A 89 -5.51 -5.32 -7.35
N VAL A 90 -5.11 -6.38 -8.04
CA VAL A 90 -5.13 -7.75 -7.51
C VAL A 90 -4.18 -7.90 -6.30
N LYS A 91 -3.00 -7.28 -6.33
CA LYS A 91 -2.08 -7.28 -5.18
C LYS A 91 -2.69 -6.62 -3.96
N VAL A 92 -3.33 -5.46 -4.13
CA VAL A 92 -4.03 -4.77 -3.03
C VAL A 92 -5.18 -5.62 -2.50
N LYS A 93 -6.02 -6.16 -3.39
CA LYS A 93 -7.09 -7.10 -3.05
C LYS A 93 -6.60 -8.23 -2.16
N ASN A 94 -5.53 -8.91 -2.56
CA ASN A 94 -4.96 -10.02 -1.80
C ASN A 94 -4.37 -9.58 -0.46
N PHE A 95 -3.73 -8.40 -0.40
CA PHE A 95 -3.13 -7.86 0.81
C PHE A 95 -4.17 -7.58 1.90
N ILE A 96 -5.33 -7.03 1.53
CA ILE A 96 -6.41 -6.73 2.48
C ILE A 96 -7.43 -7.88 2.60
N SER A 97 -7.22 -9.00 1.92
CA SER A 97 -8.14 -10.16 1.88
C SER A 97 -9.55 -9.82 1.39
N ALA A 98 -9.67 -8.89 0.45
CA ALA A 98 -10.95 -8.59 -0.20
C ALA A 98 -11.40 -9.79 -1.07
N ALA A 99 -12.71 -10.01 -1.20
CA ALA A 99 -13.25 -11.14 -1.94
C ALA A 99 -13.04 -10.97 -3.45
N ASP A 100 -13.26 -9.75 -3.97
CA ASP A 100 -13.16 -9.45 -5.40
C ASP A 100 -12.29 -8.22 -5.68
N ALA A 101 -11.64 -8.17 -6.85
CA ALA A 101 -10.85 -7.03 -7.29
C ALA A 101 -11.70 -5.77 -7.54
N HIS A 102 -13.00 -5.92 -7.84
CA HIS A 102 -13.94 -4.81 -7.98
C HIS A 102 -14.21 -4.06 -6.67
N GLU A 103 -13.91 -4.66 -5.52
CA GLU A 103 -13.98 -3.97 -4.22
C GLU A 103 -12.85 -2.96 -4.02
N ILE A 104 -11.84 -2.95 -4.90
CA ILE A 104 -10.69 -2.05 -4.82
C ILE A 104 -10.90 -0.86 -5.75
N ILE A 105 -11.09 0.30 -5.16
CA ILE A 105 -11.21 1.58 -5.89
C ILE A 105 -9.99 2.44 -5.55
N PHE A 106 -9.17 2.74 -6.55
CA PHE A 106 -8.05 3.68 -6.39
C PHE A 106 -8.55 5.11 -6.40
N VAL A 107 -8.20 5.86 -5.37
CA VAL A 107 -8.52 7.28 -5.19
C VAL A 107 -7.24 8.08 -4.96
N ARG A 108 -7.29 9.39 -5.19
CA ARG A 108 -6.11 10.27 -5.07
C ARG A 108 -5.66 10.49 -3.63
N ASN A 109 -6.60 10.47 -2.70
CA ASN A 109 -6.34 10.72 -1.27
C ASN A 109 -7.53 10.28 -0.40
N ALA A 110 -7.34 10.32 0.92
CA ALA A 110 -8.38 9.95 1.89
C ALA A 110 -9.64 10.84 1.79
N THR A 111 -9.50 12.13 1.50
CA THR A 111 -10.62 13.05 1.33
C THR A 111 -11.54 12.60 0.19
N GLU A 112 -10.96 12.23 -0.96
CA GLU A 112 -11.73 11.68 -2.09
C GLU A 112 -12.42 10.37 -1.71
N GLY A 113 -11.73 9.47 -1.01
CA GLY A 113 -12.30 8.20 -0.54
C GLY A 113 -13.50 8.40 0.40
N VAL A 114 -13.36 9.28 1.39
CA VAL A 114 -14.46 9.62 2.32
C VAL A 114 -15.65 10.25 1.57
N ASN A 115 -15.40 11.18 0.66
CA ASN A 115 -16.46 11.80 -0.14
C ASN A 115 -17.15 10.79 -1.06
N LEU A 116 -16.41 9.85 -1.65
CA LEU A 116 -16.98 8.78 -2.46
C LEU A 116 -17.98 7.94 -1.64
N VAL A 117 -17.57 7.51 -0.44
CA VAL A 117 -18.46 6.75 0.45
C VAL A 117 -19.67 7.58 0.89
N ALA A 118 -19.47 8.85 1.28
CA ALA A 118 -20.57 9.71 1.69
C ALA A 118 -21.60 9.97 0.57
N GLN A 119 -21.14 10.11 -0.67
CA GLN A 119 -22.02 10.38 -1.81
C GLN A 119 -22.73 9.14 -2.35
N THR A 120 -22.14 7.96 -2.19
CA THR A 120 -22.71 6.70 -2.67
C THR A 120 -23.50 6.00 -1.56
N TYR A 121 -22.80 5.40 -0.60
CA TYR A 121 -23.42 4.63 0.48
C TYR A 121 -24.24 5.49 1.44
N GLY A 122 -23.74 6.68 1.83
CA GLY A 122 -24.39 7.56 2.79
C GLY A 122 -25.69 8.22 2.28
N ARG A 123 -25.96 8.22 0.97
CA ARG A 123 -27.24 8.70 0.40
C ARG A 123 -28.30 7.60 0.29
N GLN A 124 -27.91 6.35 0.43
CA GLN A 124 -28.82 5.21 0.29
C GLN A 124 -29.27 4.68 1.67
N ASN A 125 -28.61 5.08 2.74
CA ASN A 125 -28.89 4.74 4.12
C ASN A 125 -29.02 6.01 4.98
#